data_1cca131284a6d8232761480395e5d6e2
#
_entry.id   1cca131284a6d8232761480395e5d6e2
#
_cell.length_a   1.000
_cell.length_b   1.000
_cell.length_c   1.000
_cell.angle_alpha   90.00
_cell.angle_beta   90.00
_cell.angle_gamma   90.00
#
_symmetry.space_group_name_H-M   'P 1'
#
loop_
_entity.id
_entity.type
_entity.pdbx_description
1 polymer ?
#
loop_
_entity_poly.entity_id
_entity_poly.type
_entity_poly.pdbx_seq_one_letter_code
_entity_poly.pdbx_strand_id
1 'polypeptide(L)'
;MNIVIVIDSLVGGGAEKVMLTLAEQLVELEHHVTLLSIASSIEYDIPECINVDSLFPDRASKVDRFWNINKSVAKLEAWFNNKQRDIGTIDLVLSNLDRSNNLLAKSTVKNVHFVVHNSVNSELARQKKLGPFSYRYLKKSKQNLNGKSLVCVSKGVEQEITQGNLITPSAITTIYNPFNLAEIKRQSDDVNIAIPQSPYLIHVGRLAKQKRHDILFAAFAKLDKKYKLVLLCNKPSKAFKLAKEYGIEEQLIVPGFEQNPYNWIKQAEALVLSSDFEGLPTVLIEALAVGTPVVSTNCAFGPSEILTSELANYLVPIGNSEELSAKIKHVLANKPSVESADILQKVDAKLVAQQYLALRR
;
A
#
# COMPACT_ATOMS: atom_id res chain seq x y z
N MET A 1 4.54 23.39 -11.41
CA MET A 1 3.86 23.51 -10.09
C MET A 1 4.84 23.12 -9.01
N ASN A 2 4.71 23.73 -7.82
CA ASN A 2 5.43 23.28 -6.62
C ASN A 2 4.52 22.36 -5.81
N ILE A 3 4.91 21.11 -5.67
CA ILE A 3 4.11 20.04 -5.07
C ILE A 3 4.85 19.49 -3.84
N VAL A 4 4.14 19.34 -2.72
CA VAL A 4 4.69 18.73 -1.50
C VAL A 4 3.91 17.46 -1.20
N ILE A 5 4.62 16.32 -1.13
CA ILE A 5 4.06 15.04 -0.68
C ILE A 5 4.55 14.83 0.75
N VAL A 6 3.62 14.78 1.72
CA VAL A 6 3.93 14.56 3.13
C VAL A 6 3.59 13.13 3.51
N ILE A 7 4.53 12.44 4.16
CA ILE A 7 4.39 11.03 4.53
C ILE A 7 4.99 10.74 5.92
N ASP A 8 4.50 9.72 6.61
CA ASP A 8 4.95 9.40 7.98
C ASP A 8 6.42 9.00 8.06
N SER A 9 6.90 8.20 7.11
CA SER A 9 8.27 7.71 6.95
C SER A 9 8.41 7.06 5.58
N LEU A 10 9.62 6.66 5.19
CA LEU A 10 9.90 5.90 3.96
C LEU A 10 10.42 4.50 4.30
N VAL A 11 9.74 3.83 5.25
CA VAL A 11 10.10 2.50 5.74
C VAL A 11 9.15 1.47 5.14
N GLY A 12 9.63 0.69 4.19
CA GLY A 12 9.07 -0.52 3.59
C GLY A 12 7.56 -0.71 3.65
N GLY A 13 6.76 -0.04 2.80
CA GLY A 13 5.31 -0.21 2.72
C GLY A 13 4.77 0.16 1.35
N GLY A 14 3.57 -0.36 1.02
CA GLY A 14 2.95 -0.08 -0.29
C GLY A 14 2.60 1.39 -0.50
N ALA A 15 2.15 2.11 0.54
CA ALA A 15 1.81 3.53 0.44
C ALA A 15 3.04 4.39 0.14
N GLU A 16 4.17 4.07 0.77
CA GLU A 16 5.45 4.74 0.57
C GLU A 16 5.95 4.57 -0.87
N LYS A 17 5.91 3.33 -1.38
CA LYS A 17 6.33 3.02 -2.74
C LYS A 17 5.50 3.74 -3.80
N VAL A 18 4.17 3.73 -3.66
CA VAL A 18 3.29 4.40 -4.63
C VAL A 18 3.43 5.92 -4.59
N MET A 19 3.76 6.52 -3.44
CA MET A 19 4.02 7.95 -3.37
C MET A 19 5.38 8.33 -3.96
N LEU A 20 6.38 7.46 -3.89
CA LEU A 20 7.65 7.63 -4.64
C LEU A 20 7.39 7.56 -6.15
N THR A 21 6.65 6.56 -6.62
CA THR A 21 6.27 6.45 -8.04
C THR A 21 5.49 7.69 -8.53
N LEU A 22 4.57 8.23 -7.69
CA LEU A 22 3.88 9.47 -8.01
C LEU A 22 4.83 10.65 -8.10
N ALA A 23 5.77 10.77 -7.15
CA ALA A 23 6.75 11.85 -7.13
C ALA A 23 7.65 11.82 -8.38
N GLU A 24 8.17 10.65 -8.76
CA GLU A 24 8.94 10.46 -10.00
C GLU A 24 8.16 10.91 -11.23
N GLN A 25 6.92 10.43 -11.36
CA GLN A 25 6.09 10.76 -12.52
C GLN A 25 5.74 12.25 -12.58
N LEU A 26 5.55 12.92 -11.43
CA LEU A 26 5.33 14.37 -11.39
C LEU A 26 6.59 15.16 -11.79
N VAL A 27 7.79 14.67 -11.43
CA VAL A 27 9.05 15.25 -11.87
C VAL A 27 9.24 15.06 -13.38
N GLU A 28 8.94 13.88 -13.92
CA GLU A 28 8.96 13.64 -15.38
C GLU A 28 7.99 14.54 -16.15
N LEU A 29 6.89 14.96 -15.51
CA LEU A 29 5.94 15.95 -16.04
C LEU A 29 6.39 17.42 -15.79
N GLU A 30 7.68 17.63 -15.49
CA GLU A 30 8.31 18.94 -15.28
C GLU A 30 7.75 19.74 -14.10
N HIS A 31 7.32 19.05 -13.01
CA HIS A 31 6.90 19.68 -11.78
C HIS A 31 7.97 19.63 -10.69
N HIS A 32 8.01 20.64 -9.84
CA HIS A 32 8.87 20.69 -8.66
C HIS A 32 8.23 19.88 -7.53
N VAL A 33 8.83 18.74 -7.16
CA VAL A 33 8.32 17.86 -6.11
C VAL A 33 9.28 17.85 -4.91
N THR A 34 8.73 18.11 -3.72
CA THR A 34 9.44 17.88 -2.46
C THR A 34 8.68 16.82 -1.67
N LEU A 35 9.37 15.77 -1.24
CA LEU A 35 8.84 14.77 -0.34
C LEU A 35 9.25 15.15 1.09
N LEU A 36 8.25 15.42 1.95
CA LEU A 36 8.46 15.69 3.37
C LEU A 36 8.13 14.46 4.19
N SER A 37 9.14 13.81 4.74
CA SER A 37 8.94 12.72 5.70
C SER A 37 8.82 13.26 7.12
N ILE A 38 7.83 12.80 7.89
CA ILE A 38 7.69 13.16 9.30
C ILE A 38 8.86 12.58 10.11
N ALA A 39 9.25 11.33 9.84
CA ALA A 39 10.42 10.70 10.45
C ALA A 39 11.58 10.59 9.46
N SER A 40 12.80 10.52 9.96
CA SER A 40 14.00 10.41 9.12
C SER A 40 14.31 8.98 8.62
N SER A 41 13.50 7.99 9.01
CA SER A 41 13.75 6.60 8.61
C SER A 41 13.43 6.39 7.14
N ILE A 42 14.44 5.96 6.37
CA ILE A 42 14.36 5.69 4.93
C ILE A 42 14.93 4.28 4.69
N GLU A 43 14.16 3.40 4.05
CA GLU A 43 14.57 2.05 3.64
C GLU A 43 14.49 1.87 2.12
N TYR A 44 13.84 2.80 1.41
CA TYR A 44 13.78 2.83 -0.05
C TYR A 44 14.98 3.57 -0.62
N ASP A 45 15.46 3.11 -1.77
CA ASP A 45 16.34 3.91 -2.62
C ASP A 45 15.54 5.10 -3.18
N ILE A 46 16.02 6.30 -2.90
CA ILE A 46 15.34 7.51 -3.34
C ILE A 46 15.96 7.95 -4.68
N PRO A 47 15.16 8.11 -5.73
CA PRO A 47 15.66 8.65 -7.00
C PRO A 47 16.31 10.03 -6.83
N GLU A 48 17.42 10.27 -7.48
CA GLU A 48 18.19 11.53 -7.38
C GLU A 48 17.37 12.78 -7.76
N CYS A 49 16.34 12.59 -8.60
CA CYS A 49 15.44 13.66 -9.01
C CYS A 49 14.45 14.11 -7.93
N ILE A 50 14.34 13.37 -6.81
CA ILE A 50 13.37 13.66 -5.73
C ILE A 50 14.08 14.32 -4.55
N ASN A 51 13.68 15.55 -4.20
CA ASN A 51 14.12 16.20 -2.98
C ASN A 51 13.38 15.62 -1.77
N VAL A 52 14.12 15.09 -0.79
CA VAL A 52 13.54 14.56 0.46
C VAL A 52 13.99 15.38 1.65
N ASP A 53 13.02 15.94 2.37
CA ASP A 53 13.22 16.62 3.64
C ASP A 53 12.67 15.77 4.79
N SER A 54 13.27 15.87 5.98
CA SER A 54 12.78 15.20 7.20
C SER A 54 12.39 16.24 8.26
N LEU A 55 11.15 16.13 8.75
CA LEU A 55 10.66 17.08 9.75
C LEU A 55 11.26 16.84 11.15
N PHE A 56 11.39 15.55 11.54
CA PHE A 56 11.99 15.15 12.81
C PHE A 56 13.13 14.17 12.57
N PRO A 57 14.39 14.58 12.74
CA PRO A 57 15.56 13.75 12.46
C PRO A 57 15.69 12.55 13.40
N ASP A 58 15.20 12.68 14.64
CA ASP A 58 15.12 11.58 15.58
C ASP A 58 13.76 10.86 15.46
N ARG A 59 13.70 9.59 15.90
CA ARG A 59 12.49 8.77 15.82
C ARG A 59 11.23 9.55 16.19
N ALA A 60 10.40 9.83 15.20
CA ALA A 60 9.17 10.60 15.32
C ALA A 60 8.08 9.91 16.16
N SER A 61 8.47 9.10 17.17
CA SER A 61 7.55 8.48 18.09
C SER A 61 6.88 9.56 18.94
N LYS A 62 5.54 9.60 18.90
CA LYS A 62 4.71 10.48 19.75
C LYS A 62 4.62 11.96 19.31
N VAL A 63 5.07 12.34 18.11
CA VAL A 63 4.94 13.73 17.62
C VAL A 63 3.48 14.17 17.47
N ASP A 64 2.59 13.25 17.18
CA ASP A 64 1.15 13.42 16.99
C ASP A 64 0.32 13.18 18.27
N ARG A 65 0.97 12.91 19.42
CA ARG A 65 0.29 12.79 20.73
C ARG A 65 -0.23 14.13 21.21
N PHE A 66 -1.33 14.12 22.00
CA PHE A 66 -2.05 15.34 22.40
C PHE A 66 -1.16 16.38 23.11
N TRP A 67 -0.12 15.95 23.84
CA TRP A 67 0.82 16.86 24.52
C TRP A 67 1.90 17.44 23.60
N ASN A 68 2.16 16.82 22.45
CA ASN A 68 3.19 17.27 21.49
C ASN A 68 2.58 17.89 20.22
N ILE A 69 1.30 17.66 19.94
CA ILE A 69 0.68 17.95 18.64
C ILE A 69 0.84 19.40 18.24
N ASN A 70 0.61 20.35 19.16
CA ASN A 70 0.71 21.79 18.85
C ASN A 70 2.15 22.20 18.49
N LYS A 71 3.15 21.67 19.23
CA LYS A 71 4.56 21.90 18.92
C LYS A 71 4.95 21.30 17.56
N SER A 72 4.44 20.12 17.27
CA SER A 72 4.70 19.43 15.99
C SER A 72 4.04 20.15 14.82
N VAL A 73 2.81 20.66 15.00
CA VAL A 73 2.11 21.46 13.99
C VAL A 73 2.86 22.77 13.75
N ALA A 74 3.29 23.48 14.80
CA ALA A 74 4.07 24.72 14.63
C ALA A 74 5.39 24.48 13.85
N LYS A 75 6.07 23.36 14.13
CA LYS A 75 7.28 22.99 13.38
C LYS A 75 6.98 22.68 11.91
N LEU A 76 5.87 21.99 11.65
CA LEU A 76 5.40 21.71 10.29
C LEU A 76 5.10 23.01 9.53
N GLU A 77 4.33 23.92 10.14
CA GLU A 77 3.99 25.22 9.54
C GLU A 77 5.25 26.09 9.28
N ALA A 78 6.20 26.09 10.21
CA ALA A 78 7.47 26.77 10.01
C ALA A 78 8.25 26.21 8.83
N TRP A 79 8.28 24.87 8.65
CA TRP A 79 8.89 24.24 7.49
C TRP A 79 8.19 24.66 6.18
N PHE A 80 6.84 24.65 6.15
CA PHE A 80 6.08 25.10 4.97
C PHE A 80 6.34 26.56 4.64
N ASN A 81 6.39 27.44 5.64
CA ASN A 81 6.68 28.86 5.47
C ASN A 81 8.08 29.09 4.91
N ASN A 82 9.09 28.37 5.41
CA ASN A 82 10.44 28.46 4.89
C ASN A 82 10.51 27.93 3.46
N LYS A 83 9.91 26.76 3.20
CA LYS A 83 9.90 26.18 1.85
C LYS A 83 9.25 27.10 0.83
N GLN A 84 8.15 27.79 1.18
CA GLN A 84 7.51 28.77 0.30
C GLN A 84 8.39 30.02 0.03
N ARG A 85 9.29 30.39 0.94
CA ARG A 85 10.26 31.47 0.68
C ARG A 85 11.31 31.02 -0.34
N ASP A 86 11.69 29.73 -0.32
CA ASP A 86 12.73 29.19 -1.17
C ASP A 86 12.24 28.91 -2.60
N ILE A 87 11.06 28.29 -2.73
CA ILE A 87 10.54 27.78 -4.02
C ILE A 87 9.30 28.53 -4.54
N GLY A 88 8.78 29.51 -3.81
CA GLY A 88 7.53 30.20 -4.12
C GLY A 88 6.29 29.45 -3.60
N THR A 89 5.12 29.84 -4.11
CA THR A 89 3.84 29.27 -3.68
C THR A 89 3.79 27.75 -3.87
N ILE A 90 3.36 27.01 -2.85
CA ILE A 90 3.07 25.58 -2.93
C ILE A 90 1.67 25.41 -3.48
N ASP A 91 1.59 24.81 -4.67
CA ASP A 91 0.35 24.66 -5.44
C ASP A 91 -0.51 23.51 -4.96
N LEU A 92 0.11 22.40 -4.52
CA LEU A 92 -0.56 21.15 -4.12
C LEU A 92 0.19 20.49 -2.95
N VAL A 93 -0.56 20.08 -1.94
CA VAL A 93 -0.03 19.29 -0.82
C VAL A 93 -0.81 17.98 -0.72
N LEU A 94 -0.10 16.84 -0.78
CA LEU A 94 -0.66 15.51 -0.62
C LEU A 94 -0.24 14.96 0.74
N SER A 95 -1.19 14.77 1.65
CA SER A 95 -0.94 14.23 2.99
C SER A 95 -1.22 12.74 3.01
N ASN A 96 -0.23 11.95 3.42
CA ASN A 96 -0.31 10.49 3.37
C ASN A 96 -0.06 9.86 4.73
N LEU A 97 -0.88 8.84 5.07
CA LEU A 97 -0.84 8.11 6.33
C LEU A 97 -1.32 8.91 7.54
N ASP A 98 -1.55 8.22 8.65
CA ASP A 98 -2.32 8.74 9.79
C ASP A 98 -1.63 9.89 10.53
N ARG A 99 -0.31 9.84 10.69
CA ARG A 99 0.43 10.85 11.43
C ARG A 99 0.50 12.17 10.67
N SER A 100 0.88 12.11 9.39
CA SER A 100 0.89 13.26 8.47
C SER A 100 -0.49 13.87 8.38
N ASN A 101 -1.51 13.03 8.18
CA ASN A 101 -2.90 13.46 8.12
C ASN A 101 -3.34 14.17 9.41
N ASN A 102 -2.97 13.65 10.58
CA ASN A 102 -3.34 14.25 11.85
C ASN A 102 -2.65 15.61 12.10
N LEU A 103 -1.39 15.76 11.68
CA LEU A 103 -0.66 17.03 11.79
C LEU A 103 -1.21 18.08 10.82
N LEU A 104 -1.33 17.74 9.53
CA LEU A 104 -1.82 18.65 8.49
C LEU A 104 -3.28 19.03 8.68
N ALA A 105 -4.13 18.13 9.18
CA ALA A 105 -5.53 18.45 9.47
C ALA A 105 -5.70 19.55 10.53
N LYS A 106 -4.70 19.75 11.41
CA LYS A 106 -4.66 20.75 12.48
C LYS A 106 -3.85 21.99 12.12
N SER A 107 -3.17 22.00 10.99
CA SER A 107 -2.36 23.13 10.54
C SER A 107 -3.17 24.14 9.72
N THR A 108 -2.56 25.30 9.49
CA THR A 108 -3.07 26.36 8.60
C THR A 108 -2.63 26.21 7.14
N VAL A 109 -1.89 25.14 6.82
CA VAL A 109 -1.39 24.86 5.48
C VAL A 109 -2.56 24.74 4.50
N LYS A 110 -2.43 25.39 3.33
CA LYS A 110 -3.45 25.43 2.28
C LYS A 110 -3.23 24.35 1.21
N ASN A 111 -4.22 24.16 0.35
CA ASN A 111 -4.18 23.26 -0.80
C ASN A 111 -3.85 21.79 -0.42
N VAL A 112 -4.32 21.34 0.76
CA VAL A 112 -4.06 20.01 1.28
C VAL A 112 -5.16 19.04 0.86
N HIS A 113 -4.75 17.93 0.23
CA HIS A 113 -5.59 16.76 -0.04
C HIS A 113 -5.08 15.58 0.80
N PHE A 114 -5.98 14.94 1.52
CA PHE A 114 -5.67 13.87 2.46
C PHE A 114 -5.90 12.51 1.81
N VAL A 115 -4.83 11.77 1.59
CA VAL A 115 -4.89 10.46 0.94
C VAL A 115 -5.19 9.37 1.96
N VAL A 116 -6.23 8.57 1.69
CA VAL A 116 -6.70 7.48 2.55
C VAL A 116 -6.35 6.15 1.88
N HIS A 117 -5.36 5.46 2.46
CA HIS A 117 -4.75 4.27 1.88
C HIS A 117 -5.40 2.95 2.33
N ASN A 118 -6.32 2.97 3.30
CA ASN A 118 -6.91 1.76 3.87
C ASN A 118 -8.37 1.98 4.31
N SER A 119 -9.09 0.87 4.52
CA SER A 119 -10.39 0.86 5.16
C SER A 119 -10.33 1.46 6.58
N VAL A 120 -11.02 2.57 6.79
CA VAL A 120 -11.08 3.28 8.07
C VAL A 120 -11.75 2.41 9.14
N ASN A 121 -12.85 1.73 8.79
CA ASN A 121 -13.59 0.86 9.72
C ASN A 121 -12.77 -0.35 10.14
N SER A 122 -12.04 -0.96 9.20
CA SER A 122 -11.18 -2.12 9.49
C SER A 122 -10.00 -1.73 10.40
N GLU A 123 -9.40 -0.56 10.17
CA GLU A 123 -8.36 -0.02 11.05
C GLU A 123 -8.90 0.26 12.45
N LEU A 124 -10.08 0.85 12.57
CA LEU A 124 -10.73 1.10 13.86
C LEU A 124 -11.09 -0.20 14.58
N ALA A 125 -11.63 -1.18 13.87
CA ALA A 125 -11.95 -2.51 14.44
C ALA A 125 -10.68 -3.21 14.97
N ARG A 126 -9.55 -3.09 14.24
CA ARG A 126 -8.25 -3.58 14.71
C ARG A 126 -7.78 -2.84 15.96
N GLN A 127 -7.87 -1.51 15.99
CA GLN A 127 -7.44 -0.72 17.14
C GLN A 127 -8.32 -0.97 18.38
N LYS A 128 -9.60 -1.28 18.20
CA LYS A 128 -10.49 -1.68 19.29
C LYS A 128 -9.99 -2.92 20.03
N LYS A 129 -9.41 -3.89 19.29
CA LYS A 129 -8.78 -5.09 19.87
C LYS A 129 -7.49 -4.81 20.67
N LEU A 130 -6.83 -3.66 20.41
CA LEU A 130 -5.62 -3.22 21.13
C LEU A 130 -5.92 -2.37 22.38
N GLY A 131 -7.19 -2.04 22.60
CA GLY A 131 -7.67 -1.35 23.79
C GLY A 131 -8.33 0.01 23.53
N PRO A 132 -9.07 0.53 24.53
CA PRO A 132 -9.93 1.71 24.37
C PRO A 132 -9.16 2.99 24.06
N PHE A 133 -7.96 3.17 24.61
CA PHE A 133 -7.13 4.36 24.35
C PHE A 133 -6.65 4.41 22.89
N SER A 134 -6.21 3.29 22.36
CA SER A 134 -5.75 3.17 20.96
C SER A 134 -6.90 3.44 20.00
N TYR A 135 -8.08 2.86 20.27
CA TYR A 135 -9.29 3.09 19.49
C TYR A 135 -9.71 4.57 19.49
N ARG A 136 -9.80 5.19 20.68
CA ARG A 136 -10.19 6.60 20.80
C ARG A 136 -9.22 7.53 20.08
N TYR A 137 -7.93 7.25 20.20
CA TYR A 137 -6.89 8.02 19.53
C TYR A 137 -7.07 7.95 18.00
N LEU A 138 -7.15 6.76 17.41
CA LEU A 138 -7.34 6.62 15.97
C LEU A 138 -8.67 7.22 15.51
N LYS A 139 -9.77 6.97 16.23
CA LYS A 139 -11.07 7.55 15.92
C LYS A 139 -11.01 9.07 15.85
N LYS A 140 -10.38 9.71 16.84
CA LYS A 140 -10.21 11.17 16.86
C LYS A 140 -9.33 11.66 15.72
N SER A 141 -8.27 10.93 15.38
CA SER A 141 -7.40 11.24 14.23
C SER A 141 -8.20 11.23 12.92
N LYS A 142 -9.02 10.20 12.69
CA LYS A 142 -9.90 10.13 11.51
C LYS A 142 -10.94 11.26 11.49
N GLN A 143 -11.53 11.60 12.63
CA GLN A 143 -12.49 12.73 12.76
C GLN A 143 -11.87 14.10 12.45
N ASN A 144 -10.55 14.28 12.61
CA ASN A 144 -9.87 15.51 12.21
C ASN A 144 -9.91 15.76 10.68
N LEU A 145 -10.30 14.74 9.90
CA LEU A 145 -10.52 14.86 8.46
C LEU A 145 -11.90 15.41 8.09
N ASN A 146 -12.78 15.70 9.06
CA ASN A 146 -14.06 16.38 8.79
C ASN A 146 -13.82 17.74 8.14
N GLY A 147 -14.59 18.05 7.11
CA GLY A 147 -14.47 19.30 6.34
C GLY A 147 -13.20 19.39 5.48
N LYS A 148 -12.44 18.30 5.33
CA LYS A 148 -11.21 18.25 4.50
C LYS A 148 -11.49 17.63 3.14
N SER A 149 -10.61 17.91 2.16
CA SER A 149 -10.63 17.27 0.83
C SER A 149 -9.91 15.94 0.91
N LEU A 150 -10.59 14.85 0.56
CA LEU A 150 -10.05 13.48 0.64
C LEU A 150 -9.81 12.89 -0.75
N VAL A 151 -8.72 12.14 -0.86
CA VAL A 151 -8.43 11.25 -1.98
C VAL A 151 -8.42 9.82 -1.46
N CYS A 152 -9.27 8.95 -2.01
CA CYS A 152 -9.33 7.55 -1.65
C CYS A 152 -8.62 6.71 -2.73
N VAL A 153 -7.82 5.73 -2.31
CA VAL A 153 -7.05 4.89 -3.25
C VAL A 153 -7.91 3.81 -3.94
N SER A 154 -9.18 3.69 -3.57
CA SER A 154 -10.14 2.78 -4.18
C SER A 154 -11.57 3.30 -4.01
N LYS A 155 -12.47 2.88 -4.90
CA LYS A 155 -13.90 3.20 -4.81
C LYS A 155 -14.53 2.65 -3.53
N GLY A 156 -14.08 1.49 -3.08
CA GLY A 156 -14.58 0.89 -1.84
C GLY A 156 -14.25 1.74 -0.62
N VAL A 157 -13.05 2.32 -0.53
CA VAL A 157 -12.69 3.25 0.56
C VAL A 157 -13.51 4.54 0.46
N GLU A 158 -13.75 5.06 -0.74
CA GLU A 158 -14.64 6.22 -0.95
C GLU A 158 -16.07 5.93 -0.49
N GLN A 159 -16.64 4.79 -0.90
CA GLN A 159 -17.98 4.36 -0.50
C GLN A 159 -18.10 4.17 1.01
N GLU A 160 -17.09 3.55 1.65
CA GLU A 160 -17.06 3.40 3.10
C GLU A 160 -17.14 4.74 3.84
N ILE A 161 -16.41 5.75 3.35
CA ILE A 161 -16.40 7.08 3.97
C ILE A 161 -17.72 7.80 3.71
N THR A 162 -18.23 7.77 2.49
CA THR A 162 -19.46 8.47 2.11
C THR A 162 -20.72 7.87 2.75
N GLN A 163 -20.76 6.55 2.92
CA GLN A 163 -21.86 5.84 3.58
C GLN A 163 -21.72 5.83 5.11
N GLY A 164 -20.52 6.10 5.61
CA GLY A 164 -20.20 6.14 7.04
C GLY A 164 -20.51 7.49 7.66
N ASN A 165 -20.67 7.49 9.00
CA ASN A 165 -20.94 8.71 9.78
C ASN A 165 -19.72 9.21 10.54
N LEU A 166 -18.52 8.69 10.27
CA LEU A 166 -17.33 9.03 11.04
C LEU A 166 -16.60 10.26 10.50
N ILE A 167 -16.54 10.37 9.17
CA ILE A 167 -15.86 11.46 8.46
C ILE A 167 -16.84 12.07 7.46
N THR A 168 -17.02 13.38 7.56
CA THR A 168 -17.81 14.17 6.60
C THR A 168 -16.85 15.10 5.85
N PRO A 169 -16.31 14.68 4.69
CA PRO A 169 -15.35 15.49 3.94
C PRO A 169 -16.03 16.68 3.24
N SER A 170 -15.26 17.74 2.93
CA SER A 170 -15.74 18.84 2.06
C SER A 170 -15.73 18.46 0.58
N ALA A 171 -14.83 17.55 0.20
CA ALA A 171 -14.75 16.94 -1.12
C ALA A 171 -14.13 15.54 -0.96
N ILE A 172 -14.54 14.61 -1.81
CA ILE A 172 -13.98 13.27 -1.84
C ILE A 172 -13.89 12.80 -3.29
N THR A 173 -12.81 12.12 -3.63
CA THR A 173 -12.60 11.55 -4.95
C THR A 173 -11.77 10.27 -4.85
N THR A 174 -11.97 9.36 -5.79
CA THR A 174 -11.10 8.17 -5.93
C THR A 174 -10.03 8.45 -6.98
N ILE A 175 -8.77 8.29 -6.57
CA ILE A 175 -7.60 8.23 -7.46
C ILE A 175 -6.82 6.97 -7.07
N TYR A 176 -6.71 6.02 -8.00
CA TYR A 176 -5.97 4.79 -7.76
C TYR A 176 -4.47 5.05 -7.54
N ASN A 177 -3.79 4.10 -6.91
CA ASN A 177 -2.34 4.16 -6.76
C ASN A 177 -1.64 4.13 -8.12
N PRO A 178 -0.59 4.94 -8.35
CA PRO A 178 0.19 4.93 -9.59
C PRO A 178 1.14 3.74 -9.68
N PHE A 179 1.29 3.21 -10.89
CA PHE A 179 2.26 2.17 -11.22
C PHE A 179 3.00 2.52 -12.51
N ASN A 180 4.34 2.52 -12.45
CA ASN A 180 5.16 2.56 -13.64
C ASN A 180 5.22 1.14 -14.23
N LEU A 181 4.23 0.78 -15.06
CA LEU A 181 4.05 -0.56 -15.60
C LEU A 181 5.23 -0.98 -16.49
N ALA A 182 5.84 -0.04 -17.21
CA ALA A 182 7.01 -0.31 -18.05
C ALA A 182 8.23 -0.68 -17.18
N GLU A 183 8.46 0.05 -16.10
CA GLU A 183 9.56 -0.21 -15.17
C GLU A 183 9.36 -1.52 -14.40
N ILE A 184 8.12 -1.83 -13.98
CA ILE A 184 7.79 -3.13 -13.36
C ILE A 184 8.13 -4.28 -14.31
N LYS A 185 7.75 -4.18 -15.59
CA LYS A 185 8.09 -5.18 -16.60
C LYS A 185 9.60 -5.29 -16.81
N ARG A 186 10.30 -4.17 -16.93
CA ARG A 186 11.76 -4.15 -17.07
C ARG A 186 12.45 -4.84 -15.88
N GLN A 187 12.10 -4.46 -14.66
CA GLN A 187 12.68 -5.05 -13.45
C GLN A 187 12.31 -6.53 -13.27
N SER A 188 11.20 -6.98 -13.82
CA SER A 188 10.82 -8.39 -13.76
C SER A 188 11.73 -9.32 -14.60
N ASP A 189 12.51 -8.75 -15.52
CA ASP A 189 13.49 -9.47 -16.34
C ASP A 189 14.88 -9.51 -15.70
N ASP A 190 15.11 -8.82 -14.59
CA ASP A 190 16.38 -8.84 -13.88
C ASP A 190 16.70 -10.25 -13.38
N VAL A 191 17.91 -10.71 -13.64
CA VAL A 191 18.36 -12.04 -13.20
C VAL A 191 18.53 -12.06 -11.69
N ASN A 192 17.93 -13.06 -11.03
CA ASN A 192 18.09 -13.28 -9.60
C ASN A 192 18.31 -14.77 -9.31
N ILE A 193 19.54 -15.12 -8.97
CA ILE A 193 19.95 -16.51 -8.72
C ILE A 193 19.35 -17.13 -7.45
N ALA A 194 18.77 -16.31 -6.56
CA ALA A 194 18.11 -16.79 -5.34
C ALA A 194 16.71 -17.36 -5.60
N ILE A 195 16.15 -17.13 -6.80
CA ILE A 195 14.83 -17.65 -7.17
C ILE A 195 14.90 -19.17 -7.37
N PRO A 196 14.01 -19.94 -6.72
CA PRO A 196 14.03 -21.40 -6.83
C PRO A 196 13.71 -21.87 -8.23
N GLN A 197 14.37 -22.93 -8.68
CA GLN A 197 14.07 -23.60 -9.97
C GLN A 197 12.81 -24.49 -9.90
N SER A 198 12.39 -24.86 -8.69
CA SER A 198 11.15 -25.61 -8.48
C SER A 198 9.92 -24.72 -8.61
N PRO A 199 8.77 -25.25 -9.08
CA PRO A 199 7.54 -24.45 -9.16
C PRO A 199 7.12 -23.94 -7.79
N TYR A 200 6.71 -22.67 -7.72
CA TYR A 200 6.33 -22.05 -6.45
C TYR A 200 5.14 -21.10 -6.58
N LEU A 201 4.44 -20.94 -5.46
CA LEU A 201 3.50 -19.86 -5.22
C LEU A 201 4.21 -18.74 -4.48
N ILE A 202 3.77 -17.51 -4.67
CA ILE A 202 4.35 -16.36 -3.99
C ILE A 202 3.30 -15.59 -3.19
N HIS A 203 3.71 -15.11 -2.00
CA HIS A 203 3.01 -14.08 -1.25
C HIS A 203 3.99 -12.96 -0.91
N VAL A 204 3.58 -11.72 -1.18
CA VAL A 204 4.39 -10.53 -0.90
C VAL A 204 3.66 -9.66 0.11
N GLY A 205 4.29 -9.43 1.26
CA GLY A 205 3.69 -8.59 2.29
C GLY A 205 4.30 -8.75 3.68
N ARG A 206 4.12 -7.74 4.51
CA ARG A 206 4.58 -7.78 5.91
C ARG A 206 3.91 -8.93 6.67
N LEU A 207 4.65 -9.61 7.55
CA LEU A 207 4.07 -10.63 8.42
C LEU A 207 3.21 -9.96 9.51
N ALA A 208 1.97 -9.65 9.15
CA ALA A 208 0.97 -8.95 9.96
C ALA A 208 -0.33 -9.76 10.05
N LYS A 209 -1.07 -9.62 11.15
CA LYS A 209 -2.35 -10.33 11.37
C LYS A 209 -3.36 -10.09 10.25
N GLN A 210 -3.37 -8.89 9.68
CA GLN A 210 -4.23 -8.50 8.55
C GLN A 210 -4.03 -9.40 7.33
N LYS A 211 -2.79 -9.82 7.06
CA LYS A 211 -2.43 -10.62 5.87
C LYS A 211 -2.79 -12.10 5.99
N ARG A 212 -3.22 -12.56 7.18
CA ARG A 212 -3.75 -13.90 7.45
C ARG A 212 -2.86 -15.01 6.89
N HIS A 213 -1.57 -14.98 7.25
CA HIS A 213 -0.63 -16.03 6.87
C HIS A 213 -1.04 -17.42 7.40
N ASP A 214 -1.82 -17.47 8.48
CA ASP A 214 -2.47 -18.69 8.99
C ASP A 214 -3.37 -19.33 7.93
N ILE A 215 -4.21 -18.55 7.25
CA ILE A 215 -5.09 -19.03 6.16
C ILE A 215 -4.28 -19.43 4.93
N LEU A 216 -3.27 -18.64 4.56
CA LEU A 216 -2.36 -18.97 3.46
C LEU A 216 -1.68 -20.32 3.69
N PHE A 217 -1.09 -20.51 4.87
CA PHE A 217 -0.34 -21.73 5.20
C PHE A 217 -1.26 -22.95 5.29
N ALA A 218 -2.45 -22.80 5.89
CA ALA A 218 -3.45 -23.86 5.93
C ALA A 218 -3.94 -24.25 4.52
N ALA A 219 -4.07 -23.29 3.60
CA ALA A 219 -4.44 -23.57 2.22
C ALA A 219 -3.28 -24.24 1.44
N PHE A 220 -2.06 -23.73 1.63
CA PHE A 220 -0.86 -24.25 0.96
C PHE A 220 -0.54 -25.68 1.40
N ALA A 221 -0.70 -26.03 2.67
CA ALA A 221 -0.46 -27.38 3.19
C ALA A 221 -1.29 -28.49 2.49
N LYS A 222 -2.37 -28.10 1.77
CA LYS A 222 -3.24 -29.02 1.00
C LYS A 222 -2.83 -29.20 -0.46
N LEU A 223 -1.74 -28.55 -0.87
CA LEU A 223 -1.21 -28.66 -2.23
C LEU A 223 -0.19 -29.80 -2.34
N ASP A 224 0.15 -30.14 -3.59
CA ASP A 224 1.21 -31.10 -3.89
C ASP A 224 2.55 -30.59 -3.32
N LYS A 225 3.31 -31.48 -2.69
CA LYS A 225 4.61 -31.17 -2.07
C LYS A 225 5.69 -30.72 -3.05
N LYS A 226 5.50 -30.89 -4.35
CA LYS A 226 6.41 -30.37 -5.37
C LYS A 226 6.48 -28.84 -5.39
N TYR A 227 5.38 -28.16 -4.96
CA TYR A 227 5.34 -26.70 -4.92
C TYR A 227 6.08 -26.18 -3.70
N LYS A 228 6.80 -25.06 -3.87
CA LYS A 228 7.32 -24.24 -2.79
C LYS A 228 6.41 -23.04 -2.55
N LEU A 229 6.49 -22.46 -1.37
CA LEU A 229 5.87 -21.19 -1.03
C LEU A 229 6.95 -20.16 -0.78
N VAL A 230 7.07 -19.18 -1.66
CA VAL A 230 7.94 -18.03 -1.45
C VAL A 230 7.17 -16.96 -0.68
N LEU A 231 7.76 -16.50 0.42
CA LEU A 231 7.18 -15.45 1.24
C LEU A 231 8.16 -14.27 1.33
N LEU A 232 7.92 -13.22 0.57
CA LEU A 232 8.69 -11.98 0.68
C LEU A 232 8.14 -11.15 1.84
N CYS A 233 8.80 -11.24 3.00
CA CYS A 233 8.34 -10.57 4.21
C CYS A 233 9.50 -10.13 5.12
N ASN A 234 9.21 -9.21 6.03
CA ASN A 234 10.19 -8.59 6.92
C ASN A 234 10.52 -9.38 8.22
N LYS A 235 10.00 -10.61 8.39
CA LYS A 235 10.15 -11.38 9.64
C LYS A 235 10.34 -12.87 9.38
N PRO A 236 11.45 -13.30 8.75
CA PRO A 236 11.66 -14.70 8.36
C PRO A 236 11.50 -15.70 9.52
N SER A 237 12.14 -15.46 10.66
CA SER A 237 12.08 -16.38 11.82
C SER A 237 10.66 -16.62 12.33
N LYS A 238 9.79 -15.58 12.29
CA LYS A 238 8.37 -15.75 12.67
C LYS A 238 7.59 -16.50 11.61
N ALA A 239 7.92 -16.31 10.33
CA ALA A 239 7.29 -17.02 9.23
C ALA A 239 7.58 -18.53 9.34
N PHE A 240 8.84 -18.93 9.56
CA PHE A 240 9.22 -20.33 9.76
C PHE A 240 8.56 -20.94 11.00
N LYS A 241 8.49 -20.19 12.11
CA LYS A 241 7.79 -20.67 13.31
C LYS A 241 6.31 -20.96 13.03
N LEU A 242 5.63 -20.08 12.32
CA LEU A 242 4.23 -20.29 11.93
C LEU A 242 4.10 -21.45 10.92
N ALA A 243 4.99 -21.54 9.93
CA ALA A 243 4.97 -22.62 8.93
C ALA A 243 5.07 -24.02 9.55
N LYS A 244 5.84 -24.16 10.63
CA LYS A 244 5.97 -25.40 11.38
C LYS A 244 4.63 -25.88 11.97
N GLU A 245 3.76 -24.96 12.40
CA GLU A 245 2.42 -25.29 12.92
C GLU A 245 1.52 -25.93 11.85
N TYR A 246 1.85 -25.71 10.54
CA TYR A 246 1.13 -26.26 9.39
C TYR A 246 1.90 -27.36 8.64
N GLY A 247 3.09 -27.74 9.11
CA GLY A 247 3.92 -28.79 8.50
C GLY A 247 4.42 -28.47 7.09
N ILE A 248 4.72 -27.18 6.82
CA ILE A 248 5.17 -26.70 5.50
C ILE A 248 6.56 -26.04 5.54
N GLU A 249 7.28 -26.17 6.63
CA GLU A 249 8.58 -25.53 6.81
C GLU A 249 9.62 -25.91 5.77
N GLU A 250 9.60 -27.16 5.27
CA GLU A 250 10.52 -27.65 4.22
C GLU A 250 10.17 -27.12 2.83
N GLN A 251 8.92 -26.63 2.65
CA GLN A 251 8.44 -26.06 1.41
C GLN A 251 8.50 -24.53 1.40
N LEU A 252 8.74 -23.91 2.57
CA LEU A 252 8.74 -22.45 2.73
C LEU A 252 10.13 -21.88 2.40
N ILE A 253 10.14 -20.83 1.58
CA ILE A 253 11.33 -20.04 1.23
C ILE A 253 11.03 -18.59 1.64
N VAL A 254 11.90 -18.01 2.49
CA VAL A 254 11.72 -16.64 3.00
C VAL A 254 13.02 -15.86 2.83
N PRO A 255 13.23 -15.24 1.66
CA PRO A 255 14.44 -14.45 1.39
C PRO A 255 14.55 -13.22 2.31
N GLY A 256 13.42 -12.68 2.75
CA GLY A 256 13.36 -11.45 3.53
C GLY A 256 12.59 -10.35 2.80
N PHE A 257 13.01 -9.10 2.99
CA PHE A 257 12.54 -7.96 2.23
C PHE A 257 13.35 -7.88 0.93
N GLU A 258 12.64 -7.83 -0.20
CA GLU A 258 13.23 -7.69 -1.53
C GLU A 258 12.85 -6.33 -2.10
N GLN A 259 13.83 -5.57 -2.57
CA GLN A 259 13.60 -4.28 -3.22
C GLN A 259 12.95 -4.45 -4.60
N ASN A 260 13.40 -5.47 -5.35
CA ASN A 260 12.79 -5.88 -6.60
C ASN A 260 12.01 -7.20 -6.40
N PRO A 261 10.71 -7.17 -6.07
CA PRO A 261 9.92 -8.39 -5.96
C PRO A 261 9.43 -8.91 -7.33
N TYR A 262 9.57 -8.14 -8.40
CA TYR A 262 8.90 -8.39 -9.67
C TYR A 262 9.43 -9.61 -10.40
N ASN A 263 10.74 -9.87 -10.34
CA ASN A 263 11.35 -11.06 -10.91
C ASN A 263 10.92 -12.35 -10.15
N TRP A 264 10.71 -12.26 -8.83
CA TRP A 264 10.11 -13.32 -8.03
C TRP A 264 8.64 -13.55 -8.39
N ILE A 265 7.89 -12.46 -8.58
CA ILE A 265 6.47 -12.54 -8.93
C ILE A 265 6.32 -13.15 -10.33
N LYS A 266 7.09 -12.68 -11.32
CA LYS A 266 7.01 -13.14 -12.71
C LYS A 266 7.24 -14.64 -12.87
N GLN A 267 8.16 -15.21 -12.09
CA GLN A 267 8.51 -16.63 -12.18
C GLN A 267 7.59 -17.53 -11.32
N ALA A 268 6.70 -16.96 -10.52
CA ALA A 268 5.76 -17.71 -9.70
C ALA A 268 4.63 -18.31 -10.55
N GLU A 269 4.15 -19.48 -10.16
CA GLU A 269 2.95 -20.09 -10.76
C GLU A 269 1.68 -19.29 -10.50
N ALA A 270 1.60 -18.66 -9.31
CA ALA A 270 0.55 -17.71 -8.95
C ALA A 270 0.97 -16.87 -7.73
N LEU A 271 0.45 -15.65 -7.65
CA LEU A 271 0.50 -14.84 -6.44
C LEU A 271 -0.77 -15.07 -5.62
N VAL A 272 -0.62 -15.30 -4.31
CA VAL A 272 -1.74 -15.55 -3.41
C VAL A 272 -1.85 -14.46 -2.35
N LEU A 273 -3.02 -13.83 -2.25
CA LEU A 273 -3.36 -12.85 -1.21
C LEU A 273 -4.46 -13.41 -0.31
N SER A 274 -4.22 -13.47 1.01
CA SER A 274 -5.12 -14.06 2.02
C SER A 274 -5.68 -13.05 3.02
N SER A 275 -5.60 -11.77 2.74
CA SER A 275 -5.87 -10.66 3.65
C SER A 275 -7.32 -10.60 4.15
N ASP A 276 -7.52 -10.13 5.39
CA ASP A 276 -8.85 -9.82 5.94
C ASP A 276 -9.39 -8.47 5.44
N PHE A 277 -8.50 -7.50 5.15
CA PHE A 277 -8.86 -6.19 4.60
C PHE A 277 -7.65 -5.53 3.91
N GLU A 278 -7.93 -4.71 2.91
CA GLU A 278 -6.97 -3.89 2.16
C GLU A 278 -7.57 -2.49 1.88
N GLY A 279 -6.81 -1.63 1.25
CA GLY A 279 -7.35 -0.45 0.59
C GLY A 279 -7.36 -0.65 -0.93
N LEU A 280 -6.15 -0.77 -1.51
CA LEU A 280 -5.89 -1.25 -2.85
C LEU A 280 -4.63 -2.13 -2.78
N PRO A 281 -4.73 -3.47 -2.86
CA PRO A 281 -3.58 -4.36 -2.73
C PRO A 281 -2.65 -4.27 -3.95
N THR A 282 -1.60 -3.47 -3.84
CA THR A 282 -0.62 -3.19 -4.91
C THR A 282 -0.03 -4.45 -5.51
N VAL A 283 0.22 -5.47 -4.69
CA VAL A 283 0.83 -6.74 -5.12
C VAL A 283 -0.01 -7.51 -6.14
N LEU A 284 -1.35 -7.36 -6.14
CA LEU A 284 -2.19 -7.96 -7.17
C LEU A 284 -1.97 -7.26 -8.51
N ILE A 285 -1.87 -5.93 -8.51
CA ILE A 285 -1.61 -5.13 -9.71
C ILE A 285 -0.21 -5.43 -10.24
N GLU A 286 0.77 -5.52 -9.35
CA GLU A 286 2.16 -5.89 -9.69
C GLU A 286 2.22 -7.27 -10.37
N ALA A 287 1.50 -8.26 -9.84
CA ALA A 287 1.42 -9.59 -10.44
C ALA A 287 0.75 -9.58 -11.82
N LEU A 288 -0.38 -8.90 -11.96
CA LEU A 288 -1.06 -8.75 -13.24
C LEU A 288 -0.18 -8.05 -14.27
N ALA A 289 0.59 -7.03 -13.86
CA ALA A 289 1.48 -6.28 -14.75
C ALA A 289 2.61 -7.13 -15.35
N VAL A 290 3.06 -8.18 -14.63
CA VAL A 290 4.11 -9.10 -15.11
C VAL A 290 3.55 -10.43 -15.67
N GLY A 291 2.23 -10.53 -15.80
CA GLY A 291 1.58 -11.71 -16.39
C GLY A 291 1.37 -12.87 -15.43
N THR A 292 1.55 -12.68 -14.11
CA THR A 292 1.41 -13.74 -13.11
C THR A 292 -0.05 -13.89 -12.68
N PRO A 293 -0.64 -15.09 -12.74
CA PRO A 293 -1.97 -15.36 -12.21
C PRO A 293 -2.08 -15.04 -10.72
N VAL A 294 -3.29 -14.66 -10.28
CA VAL A 294 -3.55 -14.28 -8.90
C VAL A 294 -4.72 -15.03 -8.31
N VAL A 295 -4.64 -15.34 -7.01
CA VAL A 295 -5.77 -15.79 -6.19
C VAL A 295 -5.84 -14.91 -4.97
N SER A 296 -7.01 -14.36 -4.68
CA SER A 296 -7.16 -13.40 -3.57
C SER A 296 -8.41 -13.69 -2.74
N THR A 297 -8.31 -13.44 -1.45
CA THR A 297 -9.52 -13.25 -0.65
C THR A 297 -10.28 -12.02 -1.15
N ASN A 298 -11.61 -12.14 -1.23
CA ASN A 298 -12.51 -11.01 -1.52
C ASN A 298 -12.73 -10.20 -0.23
N CYS A 299 -11.64 -9.65 0.29
CA CYS A 299 -11.72 -8.80 1.47
C CYS A 299 -12.31 -7.43 1.12
N ALA A 300 -12.81 -6.73 2.15
CA ALA A 300 -13.35 -5.40 1.98
C ALA A 300 -12.32 -4.51 1.30
N PHE A 301 -12.70 -3.98 0.16
CA PHE A 301 -12.05 -3.02 -0.73
C PHE A 301 -10.77 -3.52 -1.44
N GLY A 302 -10.64 -3.12 -2.68
CA GLY A 302 -9.49 -3.35 -3.55
C GLY A 302 -9.51 -4.63 -4.37
N PRO A 303 -9.53 -5.86 -3.81
CA PRO A 303 -9.46 -7.06 -4.63
C PRO A 303 -10.53 -7.17 -5.70
N SER A 304 -11.79 -6.90 -5.38
CA SER A 304 -12.91 -6.91 -6.34
C SER A 304 -12.89 -5.75 -7.35
N GLU A 305 -12.14 -4.69 -7.08
CA GLU A 305 -11.92 -3.59 -8.03
C GLU A 305 -10.79 -3.89 -9.01
N ILE A 306 -9.85 -4.76 -8.59
CA ILE A 306 -8.70 -5.21 -9.39
C ILE A 306 -9.08 -6.40 -10.24
N LEU A 307 -9.71 -7.41 -9.63
CA LEU A 307 -10.10 -8.66 -10.26
C LEU A 307 -11.55 -8.56 -10.74
N THR A 308 -11.74 -8.01 -11.93
CA THR A 308 -13.04 -7.82 -12.57
C THR A 308 -13.28 -8.85 -13.66
N SER A 309 -14.47 -8.92 -14.19
CA SER A 309 -14.86 -9.80 -15.30
C SER A 309 -14.48 -11.28 -15.00
N GLU A 310 -13.76 -11.95 -15.86
CA GLU A 310 -13.33 -13.35 -15.68
C GLU A 310 -12.38 -13.52 -14.49
N LEU A 311 -11.56 -12.51 -14.18
CA LEU A 311 -10.66 -12.55 -13.03
C LEU A 311 -11.39 -12.52 -11.68
N ALA A 312 -12.64 -12.09 -11.62
CA ALA A 312 -13.47 -12.18 -10.40
C ALA A 312 -13.66 -13.62 -9.91
N ASN A 313 -13.54 -14.61 -10.81
CA ASN A 313 -13.59 -16.04 -10.46
C ASN A 313 -12.43 -16.49 -9.55
N TYR A 314 -11.38 -15.69 -9.40
CA TYR A 314 -10.21 -15.98 -8.55
C TYR A 314 -10.30 -15.33 -7.17
N LEU A 315 -11.44 -14.72 -6.86
CA LEU A 315 -11.78 -14.23 -5.52
C LEU A 315 -12.42 -15.34 -4.68
N VAL A 316 -12.01 -15.45 -3.42
CA VAL A 316 -12.54 -16.40 -2.45
C VAL A 316 -12.98 -15.69 -1.16
N PRO A 317 -13.91 -16.24 -0.35
CA PRO A 317 -14.28 -15.66 0.92
C PRO A 317 -13.09 -15.51 1.87
N ILE A 318 -13.11 -14.46 2.71
CA ILE A 318 -12.10 -14.25 3.76
C ILE A 318 -12.12 -15.39 4.78
N GLY A 319 -10.94 -15.78 5.26
CA GLY A 319 -10.79 -16.79 6.30
C GLY A 319 -11.05 -18.24 5.86
N ASN A 320 -11.34 -18.50 4.59
CA ASN A 320 -11.65 -19.82 4.06
C ASN A 320 -10.43 -20.46 3.36
N SER A 321 -9.64 -21.24 4.11
CA SER A 321 -8.47 -21.93 3.57
C SER A 321 -8.79 -23.05 2.59
N GLU A 322 -10.01 -23.66 2.70
CA GLU A 322 -10.46 -24.73 1.80
C GLU A 322 -10.70 -24.17 0.39
N GLU A 323 -11.52 -23.12 0.30
CA GLU A 323 -11.78 -22.47 -0.99
C GLU A 323 -10.52 -21.82 -1.58
N LEU A 324 -9.66 -21.23 -0.73
CA LEU A 324 -8.38 -20.69 -1.17
C LEU A 324 -7.52 -21.80 -1.81
N SER A 325 -7.40 -22.98 -1.16
CA SER A 325 -6.67 -24.11 -1.72
C SER A 325 -7.28 -24.63 -3.02
N ALA A 326 -8.61 -24.78 -3.05
CA ALA A 326 -9.32 -25.25 -4.26
C ALA A 326 -9.10 -24.28 -5.43
N LYS A 327 -9.16 -22.98 -5.18
CA LYS A 327 -8.93 -21.95 -6.21
C LYS A 327 -7.49 -21.91 -6.69
N ILE A 328 -6.51 -22.09 -5.80
CA ILE A 328 -5.10 -22.23 -6.17
C ILE A 328 -4.92 -23.44 -7.09
N LYS A 329 -5.46 -24.62 -6.72
CA LYS A 329 -5.40 -25.82 -7.57
C LYS A 329 -6.01 -25.60 -8.96
N HIS A 330 -7.12 -24.87 -9.01
CA HIS A 330 -7.77 -24.51 -10.27
C HIS A 330 -6.86 -23.64 -11.16
N VAL A 331 -6.24 -22.59 -10.59
CA VAL A 331 -5.29 -21.70 -11.30
C VAL A 331 -4.07 -22.47 -11.79
N LEU A 332 -3.53 -23.37 -10.97
CA LEU A 332 -2.37 -24.19 -11.34
C LEU A 332 -2.67 -25.16 -12.51
N ALA A 333 -3.91 -25.64 -12.61
CA ALA A 333 -4.35 -26.52 -13.69
C ALA A 333 -4.74 -25.74 -14.97
N ASN A 334 -5.27 -24.52 -14.83
CA ASN A 334 -5.86 -23.74 -15.92
C ASN A 334 -5.34 -22.31 -15.85
N LYS A 335 -4.06 -22.10 -16.16
CA LYS A 335 -3.43 -20.77 -16.05
C LYS A 335 -4.23 -19.70 -16.81
N PRO A 336 -4.90 -18.75 -16.12
CA PRO A 336 -5.66 -17.71 -16.80
C PRO A 336 -4.74 -16.69 -17.47
N SER A 337 -5.18 -16.12 -18.60
CA SER A 337 -4.56 -14.92 -19.14
C SER A 337 -4.95 -13.72 -18.26
N VAL A 338 -3.97 -12.93 -17.86
CA VAL A 338 -4.17 -11.78 -16.98
C VAL A 338 -3.72 -10.45 -17.61
N GLU A 339 -3.19 -10.49 -18.83
CA GLU A 339 -2.59 -9.34 -19.53
C GLU A 339 -3.61 -8.23 -19.85
N SER A 340 -4.88 -8.59 -19.98
CA SER A 340 -5.98 -7.68 -20.32
C SER A 340 -6.75 -7.14 -19.10
N ALA A 341 -6.17 -7.23 -17.90
CA ALA A 341 -6.84 -6.75 -16.69
C ALA A 341 -7.13 -5.24 -16.77
N ASP A 342 -8.41 -4.85 -16.70
CA ASP A 342 -8.89 -3.46 -16.84
C ASP A 342 -8.20 -2.49 -15.90
N ILE A 343 -7.78 -2.98 -14.73
CA ILE A 343 -7.14 -2.13 -13.72
C ILE A 343 -5.81 -1.55 -14.21
N LEU A 344 -5.07 -2.27 -15.06
CA LEU A 344 -3.75 -1.83 -15.54
C LEU A 344 -3.83 -0.51 -16.30
N GLN A 345 -4.91 -0.27 -17.03
CA GLN A 345 -5.13 1.01 -17.73
C GLN A 345 -5.44 2.15 -16.75
N LYS A 346 -6.07 1.86 -15.60
CA LYS A 346 -6.51 2.88 -14.63
C LYS A 346 -5.42 3.31 -13.66
N VAL A 347 -4.37 2.50 -13.53
CA VAL A 347 -3.27 2.72 -12.56
C VAL A 347 -1.98 3.20 -13.22
N ASP A 348 -1.98 3.45 -14.50
CA ASP A 348 -0.83 4.03 -15.21
C ASP A 348 -0.35 5.30 -14.52
N ALA A 349 0.95 5.37 -14.21
CA ALA A 349 1.52 6.43 -13.39
C ALA A 349 1.29 7.82 -13.97
N LYS A 350 1.38 7.97 -15.30
CA LYS A 350 1.15 9.24 -15.98
C LYS A 350 -0.30 9.69 -15.88
N LEU A 351 -1.24 8.76 -16.11
CA LEU A 351 -2.67 9.03 -15.97
C LEU A 351 -3.02 9.45 -14.55
N VAL A 352 -2.52 8.70 -13.56
CA VAL A 352 -2.76 8.99 -12.13
C VAL A 352 -2.14 10.32 -11.73
N ALA A 353 -0.91 10.64 -12.17
CA ALA A 353 -0.29 11.93 -11.90
C ALA A 353 -1.14 13.09 -12.46
N GLN A 354 -1.69 12.96 -13.66
CA GLN A 354 -2.61 13.97 -14.24
C GLN A 354 -3.88 14.15 -13.40
N GLN A 355 -4.43 13.07 -12.82
CA GLN A 355 -5.58 13.15 -11.91
C GLN A 355 -5.24 13.92 -10.62
N TYR A 356 -4.05 13.69 -10.05
CA TYR A 356 -3.58 14.47 -8.89
C TYR A 356 -3.35 15.95 -9.23
N LEU A 357 -2.80 16.26 -10.40
CA LEU A 357 -2.61 17.63 -10.87
C LEU A 357 -3.95 18.38 -11.06
N ALA A 358 -4.99 17.66 -11.47
CA ALA A 358 -6.35 18.21 -11.63
C ALA A 358 -7.03 18.57 -10.29
N LEU A 359 -6.49 18.14 -9.13
CA LEU A 359 -6.97 18.54 -7.81
C LEU A 359 -6.69 20.01 -7.48
N ARG A 360 -5.76 20.66 -8.19
CA ARG A 360 -5.53 22.10 -8.07
C ARG A 360 -6.77 22.84 -8.56
N ARG A 361 -7.43 23.54 -7.68
CA ARG A 361 -8.52 24.48 -7.99
C ARG A 361 -8.03 25.91 -7.94
#